data_4656a24048e2e2d494ca58d850ce0181
#
_entry.id   4656a24048e2e2d494ca58d850ce0181
#
_cell.length_a   1.000
_cell.length_b   1.000
_cell.length_c   1.000
_cell.angle_alpha   90.00
_cell.angle_beta   90.00
_cell.angle_gamma   90.00
#
_symmetry.space_group_name_H-M   'P 1'
#
loop_
_entity.id
_entity.type
_entity.pdbx_description
1 polymer ?
#
loop_
_entity_poly.entity_id
_entity_poly.type
_entity_poly.pdbx_seq_one_letter_code
_entity_poly.pdbx_strand_id
1 'polypeptide(L)' 'MENWIKVHETSDLQYAELLKSLLLNEDVEAVTMNQKDSSNLIFGTVSVYVPKDMAEKALKIIASQSGE' A
#
# COMPACT_ATOMS: atom_id res chain seq x y z
N MET A 1 -6.28 10.99 7.44
CA MET A 1 -6.39 10.73 6.03
C MET A 1 -7.78 10.41 5.66
N GLU A 2 -8.60 11.42 5.61
CA GLU A 2 -9.97 11.17 5.38
C GLU A 2 -10.32 10.66 4.03
N ASN A 3 -9.65 11.07 3.02
CA ASN A 3 -10.00 10.66 1.68
C ASN A 3 -9.02 9.62 1.13
N TRP A 4 -8.37 8.91 2.01
CA TRP A 4 -7.42 7.90 1.62
C TRP A 4 -7.89 6.52 2.06
N ILE A 5 -7.61 5.55 1.24
CA ILE A 5 -8.08 4.20 1.50
C ILE A 5 -6.90 3.26 1.48
N LYS A 6 -6.86 2.36 2.44
CA LYS A 6 -5.82 1.34 2.46
C LYS A 6 -6.15 0.29 1.40
N VAL A 7 -5.23 0.09 0.48
CA VAL A 7 -5.44 -0.87 -0.59
C VAL A 7 -4.58 -2.11 -0.44
N HIS A 8 -3.60 -2.09 0.47
CA HIS A 8 -2.78 -3.27 0.68
C HIS A 8 -2.09 -3.16 2.03
N GLU A 9 -1.81 -4.30 2.62
CA GLU A 9 -1.09 -4.35 3.87
C GLU A 9 -0.16 -5.54 3.81
N THR A 10 1.07 -5.37 4.21
CA THR A 10 2.05 -6.44 4.16
C THR A 10 3.07 -6.24 5.26
N SER A 11 3.71 -7.31 5.68
CA SER A 11 4.81 -7.19 6.61
C SER A 11 6.14 -7.03 5.90
N ASP A 12 6.13 -7.02 4.57
CA ASP A 12 7.35 -6.91 3.79
C ASP A 12 7.49 -5.48 3.30
N LEU A 13 8.39 -4.72 3.91
CA LEU A 13 8.57 -3.32 3.56
C LEU A 13 8.98 -3.17 2.10
N GLN A 14 9.82 -4.06 1.61
CA GLN A 14 10.25 -3.93 0.23
C GLN A 14 9.11 -4.11 -0.75
N TYR A 15 8.22 -5.03 -0.45
CA TYR A 15 7.07 -5.23 -1.31
C TYR A 15 6.14 -4.02 -1.26
N ALA A 16 5.96 -3.43 -0.09
CA ALA A 16 5.14 -2.23 0.03
C ALA A 16 5.73 -1.09 -0.79
N GLU A 17 7.05 -0.93 -0.75
CA GLU A 17 7.69 0.12 -1.52
C GLU A 17 7.59 -0.16 -3.01
N LEU A 18 7.66 -1.42 -3.40
CA LEU A 18 7.48 -1.76 -4.79
C LEU A 18 6.08 -1.40 -5.28
N LEU A 19 5.07 -1.73 -4.49
CA LEU A 19 3.70 -1.39 -4.85
C LEU A 19 3.52 0.11 -4.96
N LYS A 20 4.11 0.85 -4.02
CA LYS A 20 4.03 2.29 -4.08
C LYS A 20 4.64 2.81 -5.38
N SER A 21 5.79 2.29 -5.74
CA SER A 21 6.46 2.73 -6.97
C SER A 21 5.63 2.40 -8.20
N LEU A 22 5.02 1.23 -8.22
CA LEU A 22 4.19 0.86 -9.34
C LEU A 22 2.99 1.78 -9.47
N LEU A 23 2.38 2.11 -8.34
CA LEU A 23 1.22 2.99 -8.36
C LEU A 23 1.61 4.39 -8.84
N LEU A 24 2.73 4.89 -8.33
CA LEU A 24 3.17 6.21 -8.74
C LEU A 24 3.49 6.23 -10.24
N ASN A 25 4.04 5.13 -10.74
CA ASN A 25 4.37 5.06 -12.15
C ASN A 25 3.11 5.05 -13.02
N GLU A 26 1.98 4.69 -12.45
CA GLU A 26 0.72 4.69 -13.19
C GLU A 26 -0.11 5.93 -12.87
N ASP A 27 0.54 6.95 -12.34
CA ASP A 27 -0.13 8.20 -12.01
C ASP A 27 -1.13 8.07 -10.88
N VAL A 28 -0.94 7.10 -10.01
CA VAL A 28 -1.77 6.94 -8.83
C VAL A 28 -0.96 7.37 -7.63
N GLU A 29 -1.41 8.36 -6.90
CA GLU A 29 -0.73 8.75 -5.69
C GLU A 29 -0.77 7.61 -4.70
N ALA A 30 0.31 7.39 -3.99
CA ALA A 30 0.36 6.33 -3.01
C ALA A 30 1.32 6.71 -1.90
N VAL A 31 0.97 6.32 -0.69
CA VAL A 31 1.86 6.51 0.44
C VAL A 31 1.89 5.22 1.23
N THR A 32 2.97 4.99 1.94
CA THR A 32 3.07 3.84 2.82
C THR A 32 3.08 4.32 4.26
N MET A 33 2.49 3.54 5.12
CA MET A 33 2.49 3.84 6.53
C MET A 33 2.92 2.63 7.30
N ASN A 34 3.96 2.80 8.10
CA ASN A 34 4.41 1.73 8.95
C ASN A 34 3.61 1.74 10.20
N GLN A 35 3.08 0.58 10.57
CA GLN A 35 2.41 0.46 11.81
C GLN A 35 3.15 -0.46 12.66
N LYS A 36 3.78 0.07 13.72
CA LYS A 36 4.45 -0.74 14.61
C LYS A 36 3.70 -0.71 15.84
N ASP A 37 3.38 -1.82 16.35
CA ASP A 37 2.76 -1.89 17.59
C ASP A 37 3.84 -1.95 18.59
N SER A 38 3.91 -1.03 19.41
CA SER A 38 5.06 -0.92 20.25
C SER A 38 5.16 -1.98 21.29
N SER A 39 4.13 -2.73 21.53
CA SER A 39 4.21 -3.55 22.68
C SER A 39 5.05 -4.76 22.49
N ASN A 40 5.17 -5.30 21.40
CA ASN A 40 6.03 -6.40 21.34
C ASN A 40 6.33 -6.77 20.06
N LEU A 41 6.69 -5.95 19.25
CA LEU A 41 6.77 -6.35 18.12
C LEU A 41 7.80 -6.47 17.40
N ILE A 42 8.13 -7.43 17.09
CA ILE A 42 9.04 -7.80 16.20
C ILE A 42 8.54 -7.61 14.86
N PHE A 43 7.30 -7.63 14.64
CA PHE A 43 6.81 -7.51 13.35
C PHE A 43 6.08 -6.24 13.23
N GLY A 44 6.25 -5.52 12.24
CA GLY A 44 5.43 -4.41 11.91
C GLY A 44 4.70 -4.71 10.64
N THR A 45 3.70 -3.96 10.33
CA THR A 45 3.05 -4.05 9.04
C THR A 45 3.16 -2.71 8.35
N VAL A 46 3.17 -2.75 7.04
CA VAL A 46 3.21 -1.55 6.23
C VAL A 46 1.96 -1.54 5.39
N SER A 47 1.23 -0.45 5.44
CA SER A 47 0.00 -0.31 4.67
C SER A 47 0.22 0.66 3.55
N VAL A 48 -0.40 0.40 2.42
CA VAL A 48 -0.32 1.28 1.26
C VAL A 48 -1.67 1.95 1.11
N TYR A 49 -1.66 3.28 1.07
CA TYR A 49 -2.88 4.07 0.96
C TYR A 49 -2.88 4.86 -0.33
N VAL A 50 -4.05 5.00 -0.91
CA VAL A 50 -4.23 5.83 -2.10
C VAL A 50 -5.45 6.70 -1.90
N PRO A 51 -5.59 7.80 -2.65
CA PRO A 51 -6.81 8.58 -2.57
C PRO A 51 -8.02 7.76 -2.95
N LYS A 52 -9.13 8.09 -2.34
CA LYS A 52 -10.35 7.31 -2.53
C LYS A 52 -10.73 7.19 -3.99
N ASP A 53 -10.60 8.26 -4.74
CA ASP A 53 -11.02 8.25 -6.13
C ASP A 53 -10.04 7.51 -7.03
N MET A 54 -8.91 7.08 -6.49
CA MET A 54 -7.97 6.27 -7.26
C MET A 54 -7.92 4.83 -6.76
N ALA A 55 -8.76 4.49 -5.78
CA ALA A 55 -8.66 3.19 -5.15
C ALA A 55 -8.96 2.05 -6.12
N GLU A 56 -9.92 2.25 -6.99
CA GLU A 56 -10.28 1.20 -7.92
C GLU A 56 -9.14 0.91 -8.88
N LYS A 57 -8.52 1.95 -9.40
CA LYS A 57 -7.39 1.77 -10.28
C LYS A 57 -6.23 1.12 -9.55
N ALA A 58 -5.99 1.54 -8.32
CA ALA A 58 -4.91 1.00 -7.52
C ALA A 58 -5.11 -0.49 -7.27
N LEU A 59 -6.32 -0.89 -6.94
CA LEU A 59 -6.60 -2.29 -6.68
C LEU A 59 -6.38 -3.14 -7.93
N LYS A 60 -6.70 -2.62 -9.09
CA LYS A 60 -6.47 -3.35 -10.32
C LYS A 60 -4.98 -3.53 -10.58
N ILE A 61 -4.20 -2.50 -10.32
CA ILE A 61 -2.76 -2.58 -10.51
C ILE A 61 -2.16 -3.60 -9.57
N ILE A 62 -2.57 -3.58 -8.31
CA ILE A 62 -2.04 -4.50 -7.33
C ILE A 62 -2.45 -5.94 -7.69
N ALA A 63 -3.67 -6.12 -8.12
CA ALA A 63 -4.13 -7.45 -8.47
C ALA A 63 -3.34 -8.03 -9.64
N SER A 64 -2.95 -7.18 -10.58
CA SER A 64 -2.19 -7.67 -11.71
C SER A 64 -0.78 -8.09 -11.30
N GLN A 65 -0.28 -7.56 -10.20
CA GLN A 65 1.04 -7.96 -9.74
C GLN A 65 1.00 -9.26 -8.99
N SER A 66 -0.05 -9.51 -8.26
CA SER A 66 -0.07 -10.70 -7.47
C SER A 66 -0.73 -11.85 -8.19
N GLY A 67 -1.14 -11.64 -9.31
CA GLY A 67 -1.76 -12.66 -9.95
C GLY A 67 -1.02 -13.64 -10.60
N GLU A 68 -0.81 -14.04 -10.66
CA GLU A 68 -0.30 -14.75 -11.29
C GLU A 68 -0.63 -15.52 -11.48
#